data_17f4175013ad5dec55c7959d809f4e50
#
_entry.id   17f4175013ad5dec55c7959d809f4e50
#
_cell.length_a   1.000
_cell.length_b   1.000
_cell.length_c   1.000
_cell.angle_alpha   90.00
_cell.angle_beta   90.00
_cell.angle_gamma   90.00
#
_symmetry.space_group_name_H-M   'P 1'
#
loop_
_entity.id
_entity.type
_entity.pdbx_description
1 polymer ?
#
loop_
_entity_poly.entity_id
_entity_poly.type
_entity_poly.pdbx_seq_one_letter_code
_entity_poly.pdbx_strand_id
1 'polypeptide(L)' 'MGIVCITGKLSSVKTKAEAERLLVEAGYTTKSSLTKDVTILLNESGLESAKTKKARDAGISIVTNLNNLIGVN' A
#
# COMPACT_ATOMS: atom_id res chain seq x y z
N MET A 1 -11.84 -2.24 -6.63
CA MET A 1 -11.55 -1.32 -5.56
C MET A 1 -10.34 -0.51 -5.91
N GLY A 2 -9.46 -0.13 -5.05
CA GLY A 2 -8.36 0.76 -5.38
C GLY A 2 -7.13 0.06 -5.97
N ILE A 3 -6.17 0.86 -6.37
CA ILE A 3 -4.86 0.40 -6.82
C ILE A 3 -3.87 0.75 -5.73
N VAL A 4 -3.18 -0.25 -5.18
CA VAL A 4 -2.29 -0.12 -4.04
C VAL A 4 -0.84 -0.27 -4.46
N CYS A 5 -0.01 0.69 -4.05
CA CYS A 5 1.45 0.59 -4.17
C CYS A 5 2.00 0.36 -2.77
N ILE A 6 2.89 -0.62 -2.62
CA ILE A 6 3.50 -0.95 -1.34
C ILE A 6 4.91 -0.39 -1.29
N THR A 7 5.25 0.31 -0.21
CA THR A 7 6.59 0.86 -0.01
C THR A 7 7.10 0.52 1.39
N GLY A 8 8.40 0.40 1.52
CA GLY A 8 9.04 0.12 2.79
C GLY A 8 8.86 -1.31 3.26
N LYS A 9 9.26 -1.58 4.49
CA LYS A 9 9.09 -2.89 5.10
C LYS A 9 7.68 -3.07 5.62
N LEU A 10 7.17 -4.29 5.50
CA LEU A 10 5.86 -4.65 6.03
C LEU A 10 6.01 -5.26 7.41
N SER A 11 5.07 -4.96 8.29
CA SER A 11 5.04 -5.53 9.64
C SER A 11 3.91 -6.55 9.81
N SER A 12 2.85 -6.43 9.04
CA SER A 12 1.69 -7.34 9.12
C SER A 12 1.95 -8.69 8.47
N VAL A 13 2.85 -8.75 7.48
CA VAL A 13 3.17 -9.97 6.74
C VAL A 13 4.68 -10.06 6.56
N LYS A 14 5.17 -11.25 6.23
CA LYS A 14 6.61 -11.50 6.10
C LYS A 14 7.19 -10.98 4.78
N THR A 15 6.41 -11.02 3.71
CA THR A 15 6.89 -10.65 2.39
C THR A 15 5.90 -9.72 1.68
N LYS A 16 6.42 -8.96 0.72
CA LYS A 16 5.62 -8.11 -0.13
C LYS A 16 4.66 -8.93 -0.99
N ALA A 17 5.10 -10.09 -1.46
CA ALA A 17 4.27 -10.97 -2.27
C ALA A 17 3.03 -11.44 -1.50
N GLU A 18 3.19 -11.73 -0.22
CA GLU A 18 2.07 -12.12 0.63
C GLU A 18 1.08 -10.97 0.78
N ALA A 19 1.56 -9.76 0.99
CA ALA A 19 0.71 -8.58 1.08
C ALA A 19 -0.07 -8.35 -0.22
N GLU A 20 0.60 -8.49 -1.35
CA GLU A 20 -0.03 -8.33 -2.66
C GLU A 20 -1.14 -9.36 -2.86
N ARG A 21 -0.90 -10.60 -2.47
CA ARG A 21 -1.90 -11.65 -2.58
C ARG A 21 -3.14 -11.33 -1.75
N LEU A 22 -2.95 -10.89 -0.51
CA LEU A 22 -4.06 -10.54 0.36
C LEU A 22 -4.86 -9.37 -0.19
N LEU A 23 -4.20 -8.40 -0.76
CA LEU A 23 -4.86 -7.24 -1.36
C LEU A 23 -5.69 -7.65 -2.58
N VAL A 24 -5.13 -8.49 -3.44
CA VAL A 24 -5.85 -8.99 -4.61
C VAL A 24 -7.08 -9.78 -4.19
N GLU A 25 -6.95 -10.62 -3.16
CA GLU A 25 -8.09 -11.38 -2.64
C GLU A 25 -9.18 -10.46 -2.08
N ALA A 26 -8.80 -9.31 -1.57
CA ALA A 26 -9.75 -8.32 -1.05
C ALA A 26 -10.35 -7.43 -2.14
N GLY A 27 -9.94 -7.60 -3.39
CA GLY A 27 -10.49 -6.85 -4.52
C GLY A 27 -9.66 -5.66 -4.97
N TYR A 28 -8.43 -5.51 -4.45
CA TYR A 28 -7.53 -4.45 -4.87
C TYR A 28 -6.62 -4.91 -6.00
N THR A 29 -6.09 -3.95 -6.74
CA THR A 29 -5.01 -4.19 -7.70
C THR A 29 -3.73 -3.67 -7.07
N THR A 30 -2.61 -4.38 -7.27
CA THR A 30 -1.33 -3.96 -6.73
C THR A 30 -0.38 -3.54 -7.83
N LYS A 31 0.49 -2.56 -7.53
CA LYS A 31 1.53 -2.11 -8.45
C LYS A 31 2.85 -1.95 -7.71
N SER A 32 3.94 -2.20 -8.39
CA SER A 32 5.29 -2.06 -7.84
C SER A 32 5.81 -0.64 -7.90
N SER A 33 5.20 0.21 -8.72
CA SER A 33 5.62 1.60 -8.91
C SER A 33 4.48 2.55 -8.58
N LEU A 34 4.85 3.73 -8.10
CA LEU A 34 3.87 4.78 -7.83
C LEU A 34 3.56 5.50 -9.14
N THR A 35 2.41 5.18 -9.72
CA THR A 35 1.94 5.76 -10.97
C THR A 35 0.69 6.61 -10.72
N LYS A 36 0.21 7.28 -11.77
CA LYS A 36 -0.98 8.14 -11.66
C LYS A 36 -2.25 7.38 -11.31
N ASP A 37 -2.30 6.09 -11.62
CA ASP A 37 -3.47 5.25 -11.33
C ASP A 37 -3.51 4.79 -9.88
N VAL A 38 -2.41 4.89 -9.15
CA VAL A 38 -2.36 4.44 -7.76
C VAL A 38 -3.24 5.34 -6.90
N THR A 39 -4.13 4.73 -6.14
CA THR A 39 -5.04 5.46 -5.26
C THR A 39 -4.68 5.35 -3.78
N ILE A 40 -3.87 4.33 -3.44
CA ILE A 40 -3.49 4.05 -2.05
C ILE A 40 -2.01 3.71 -2.02
N LEU A 41 -1.28 4.30 -1.06
CA LEU A 41 0.10 3.92 -0.77
C LEU A 41 0.13 3.22 0.59
N LEU A 42 0.56 1.97 0.61
CA LEU A 42 0.71 1.22 1.85
C LEU A 42 2.15 1.37 2.35
N ASN A 43 2.31 2.00 3.50
CA ASN A 43 3.60 2.24 4.13
C ASN A 43 3.53 1.84 5.60
N GLU A 44 3.76 0.57 5.89
CA GLU A 44 3.71 0.04 7.25
C GLU A 44 4.96 0.38 8.06
N SER A 45 6.04 0.74 7.40
CA SER A 45 7.28 1.10 8.10
C SER A 45 7.13 2.39 8.90
N GLY A 46 6.19 3.24 8.54
CA GLY A 46 6.02 4.54 9.17
C GLY A 46 7.09 5.56 8.82
N LEU A 47 8.08 5.16 8.03
CA LEU A 47 9.15 6.05 7.61
C LEU A 47 8.75 6.79 6.35
N GLU A 48 8.93 8.11 6.35
CA GLU A 48 8.63 8.89 5.16
C GLU A 48 9.72 8.68 4.11
N SER A 49 9.31 8.14 2.97
CA SER A 49 10.19 7.93 1.82
C SER A 49 9.84 8.93 0.73
N ALA A 50 10.63 8.96 -0.34
CA ALA A 50 10.32 9.78 -1.50
C ALA A 50 8.96 9.41 -2.09
N LYS A 51 8.62 8.12 -2.09
CA LYS A 51 7.32 7.66 -2.57
C LYS A 51 6.18 8.16 -1.70
N THR A 52 6.36 8.16 -0.38
CA THR A 52 5.34 8.64 0.55
C THR A 52 5.07 10.12 0.34
N LYS A 53 6.13 10.91 0.22
CA LYS A 53 5.99 12.34 -0.03
C LYS A 53 5.29 12.61 -1.35
N LYS A 54 5.70 11.90 -2.40
CA LYS A 54 5.11 12.06 -3.72
C LYS A 54 3.62 11.67 -3.72
N ALA A 55 3.28 10.60 -3.02
CA ALA A 55 1.89 10.16 -2.88
C ALA A 55 1.05 11.20 -2.16
N ARG A 56 1.58 11.75 -1.07
CA ARG A 56 0.88 12.78 -0.31
C ARG A 56 0.63 14.02 -1.15
N ASP A 57 1.62 14.45 -1.92
CA ASP A 57 1.52 15.61 -2.80
C ASP A 57 0.52 15.38 -3.93
N ALA A 58 0.36 14.13 -4.36
CA ALA A 58 -0.58 13.76 -5.42
C ALA A 58 -2.01 13.49 -4.90
N GLY A 59 -2.22 13.60 -3.59
CA GLY A 59 -3.54 13.32 -3.02
C GLY A 59 -3.86 11.85 -2.88
N ILE A 60 -2.86 10.98 -2.94
CA ILE A 60 -3.03 9.55 -2.76
C ILE A 60 -3.16 9.24 -1.26
N SER A 61 -4.10 8.37 -0.91
CA SER A 61 -4.30 7.97 0.49
C SER A 61 -3.11 7.15 0.98
N ILE A 62 -2.62 7.49 2.17
CA ILE A 62 -1.51 6.77 2.78
C ILE A 62 -2.05 5.90 3.91
N VAL A 63 -1.81 4.60 3.82
CA VAL A 63 -2.28 3.62 4.79
C VAL A 63 -1.05 3.01 5.46
N THR A 64 -1.07 2.96 6.78
CA THR A 64 0.07 2.46 7.56
C THR A 64 -0.13 1.04 8.07
N ASN A 65 -1.27 0.43 7.81
CA ASN A 65 -1.56 -0.94 8.23
C ASN A 65 -2.35 -1.67 7.15
N LEU A 66 -1.80 -2.79 6.67
CA LEU A 66 -2.44 -3.62 5.67
C LEU A 66 -3.85 -4.05 6.09
N ASN A 67 -4.05 -4.33 7.36
CA ASN A 67 -5.35 -4.78 7.86
C ASN A 67 -6.47 -3.77 7.63
N ASN A 68 -6.14 -2.50 7.53
CA ASN A 68 -7.12 -1.46 7.22
C ASN A 68 -7.68 -1.60 5.81
N LEU A 69 -6.94 -2.22 4.92
CA LEU A 69 -7.35 -2.42 3.53
C LEU A 69 -8.10 -3.73 3.33
N ILE A 70 -7.71 -4.78 4.03
CA ILE A 70 -8.28 -6.11 3.84
C ILE A 70 -9.41 -6.42 4.84
N GLY A 71 -9.69 -5.50 5.75
CA GLY A 71 -10.81 -5.67 6.69
C GLY A 71 -10.58 -6.70 7.80
N VAL A 72 -9.34 -7.06 8.07
CA VAL A 72 -9.00 -7.97 9.17
C VAL A 72 -8.74 -7.15 10.43
N ASN A 73 -9.37 -7.53 11.49
CA ASN A 73 -9.21 -6.87 12.79
C ASN A 73 -8.29 -7.66 13.71
#